data_881320c9ebe1fb0564664f2c22da308f
#
_entry.id   881320c9ebe1fb0564664f2c22da308f
#
_cell.length_a   1.000
_cell.length_b   1.000
_cell.length_c   1.000
_cell.angle_alpha   90.00
_cell.angle_beta   90.00
_cell.angle_gamma   90.00
#
_symmetry.space_group_name_H-M   'P 1'
#
loop_
_entity.id
_entity.type
_entity.pdbx_description
1 polymer ?
#
loop_
_entity_poly.entity_id
_entity_poly.type
_entity_poly.pdbx_seq_one_letter_code
_entity_poly.pdbx_strand_id
1 'polypeptide(L)'
;MNRQQGMVLVVSILLLLMLTLIAVGVAYRAKMTTQMASASNARSTALHLANGAQIRFVEQQRLALGGSLLVTNRGVSTSVDATTGARHQLSFRIETQCRRSRTATAASVLACRHNELETRVHFGKNQRGQLSVVTGLEQPVLSSSGGL
;
A
#
# COMPACT_ATOMS: atom_id res chain seq x y z
N MET A 1 8.25 23.74 -69.67
CA MET A 1 8.69 22.79 -68.63
C MET A 1 8.34 23.17 -67.19
N ASN A 2 7.47 24.17 -66.93
CA ASN A 2 7.26 24.73 -65.55
C ASN A 2 5.98 24.22 -64.81
N ARG A 3 5.19 23.34 -65.43
CA ARG A 3 3.96 22.81 -64.77
C ARG A 3 4.23 21.65 -63.80
N GLN A 4 5.32 20.90 -63.93
CA GLN A 4 5.62 19.78 -63.06
C GLN A 4 6.21 20.18 -61.70
N GLN A 5 6.86 21.33 -61.58
CA GLN A 5 7.45 21.81 -60.34
C GLN A 5 6.41 22.17 -59.28
N GLY A 6 5.22 22.69 -59.68
CA GLY A 6 4.15 23.01 -58.75
C GLY A 6 3.49 21.76 -58.14
N MET A 7 3.39 20.69 -58.93
CA MET A 7 2.76 19.44 -58.47
C MET A 7 3.63 18.68 -57.44
N VAL A 8 4.96 18.68 -57.61
CA VAL A 8 5.91 18.09 -56.66
C VAL A 8 5.85 18.83 -55.33
N LEU A 9 5.74 20.14 -55.33
CA LEU A 9 5.67 20.94 -54.11
C LEU A 9 4.39 20.67 -53.31
N VAL A 10 3.25 20.54 -53.97
CA VAL A 10 1.98 20.19 -53.33
C VAL A 10 2.03 18.79 -52.72
N VAL A 11 2.57 17.81 -53.45
CA VAL A 11 2.70 16.44 -52.96
C VAL A 11 3.66 16.37 -51.76
N SER A 12 4.79 17.11 -51.80
CA SER A 12 5.74 17.13 -50.68
C SER A 12 5.14 17.77 -49.41
N ILE A 13 4.33 18.82 -49.53
CA ILE A 13 3.63 19.44 -48.41
C ILE A 13 2.59 18.50 -47.83
N LEU A 14 1.81 17.78 -48.66
CA LEU A 14 0.83 16.82 -48.20
C LEU A 14 1.50 15.64 -47.47
N LEU A 15 2.61 15.09 -47.96
CA LEU A 15 3.39 14.05 -47.32
C LEU A 15 3.95 14.53 -45.97
N LEU A 16 4.48 15.74 -45.93
CA LEU A 16 5.03 16.31 -44.69
C LEU A 16 3.92 16.52 -43.65
N LEU A 17 2.74 16.96 -44.09
CA LEU A 17 1.58 17.11 -43.21
C LEU A 17 1.11 15.78 -42.65
N MET A 18 1.05 14.73 -43.47
CA MET A 18 0.69 13.38 -42.97
C MET A 18 1.75 12.82 -41.99
N LEU A 19 3.04 13.01 -42.27
CA LEU A 19 4.11 12.59 -41.39
C LEU A 19 4.06 13.33 -40.05
N THR A 20 3.78 14.61 -40.03
CA THR A 20 3.67 15.39 -38.79
C THR A 20 2.48 14.95 -37.95
N LEU A 21 1.33 14.65 -38.54
CA LEU A 21 0.16 14.11 -37.82
C LEU A 21 0.47 12.76 -37.15
N ILE A 22 1.15 11.85 -37.85
CA ILE A 22 1.57 10.58 -37.31
C ILE A 22 2.56 10.78 -36.18
N ALA A 23 3.56 11.63 -36.35
CA ALA A 23 4.57 11.93 -35.34
C ALA A 23 3.95 12.48 -34.05
N VAL A 24 3.01 13.43 -34.15
CA VAL A 24 2.28 13.98 -33.01
C VAL A 24 1.46 12.88 -32.30
N GLY A 25 0.80 12.01 -33.04
CA GLY A 25 0.02 10.90 -32.48
C GLY A 25 0.89 9.92 -31.69
N VAL A 26 2.07 9.57 -32.22
CA VAL A 26 3.03 8.70 -31.52
C VAL A 26 3.61 9.38 -30.27
N ALA A 27 3.98 10.65 -30.37
CA ALA A 27 4.49 11.42 -29.23
C ALA A 27 3.47 11.52 -28.09
N TYR A 28 2.19 11.72 -28.41
CA TYR A 28 1.12 11.76 -27.43
C TYR A 28 0.94 10.40 -26.71
N ARG A 29 0.96 9.30 -27.45
CA ARG A 29 0.89 7.96 -26.87
C ARG A 29 2.10 7.66 -25.98
N ALA A 30 3.31 8.02 -26.40
CA ALA A 30 4.52 7.85 -25.61
C ALA A 30 4.43 8.62 -24.27
N LYS A 31 3.92 9.84 -24.28
CA LYS A 31 3.70 10.63 -23.07
C LYS A 31 2.71 9.96 -22.11
N MET A 32 1.60 9.41 -22.61
CA MET A 32 0.62 8.70 -21.76
C MET A 32 1.23 7.45 -21.14
N THR A 33 1.97 6.65 -21.91
CA THR A 33 2.61 5.43 -21.39
C THR A 33 3.63 5.73 -20.32
N THR A 34 4.45 6.76 -20.46
CA THR A 34 5.42 7.16 -19.43
C THR A 34 4.73 7.66 -18.17
N GLN A 35 3.62 8.40 -18.28
CA GLN A 35 2.84 8.83 -17.11
C GLN A 35 2.20 7.64 -16.37
N MET A 36 1.65 6.66 -17.08
CA MET A 36 1.10 5.46 -16.47
C MET A 36 2.19 4.61 -15.79
N ALA A 37 3.33 4.46 -16.45
CA ALA A 37 4.46 3.73 -15.87
C ALA A 37 4.99 4.39 -14.59
N SER A 38 5.10 5.73 -14.57
CA SER A 38 5.53 6.47 -13.38
C SER A 38 4.53 6.37 -12.23
N ALA A 39 3.23 6.41 -12.52
CA ALA A 39 2.18 6.25 -11.52
C ALA A 39 2.16 4.82 -10.93
N SER A 40 2.32 3.81 -11.79
CA SER A 40 2.41 2.41 -11.37
C SER A 40 3.63 2.16 -10.48
N ASN A 41 4.79 2.70 -10.86
CA ASN A 41 6.02 2.59 -10.08
C ASN A 41 5.87 3.29 -8.71
N ALA A 42 5.29 4.48 -8.66
CA ALA A 42 5.04 5.20 -7.42
C ALA A 42 4.11 4.40 -6.47
N ARG A 43 3.08 3.75 -7.03
CA ARG A 43 2.18 2.89 -6.25
C ARG A 43 2.88 1.63 -5.72
N SER A 44 3.70 0.98 -6.55
CA SER A 44 4.49 -0.19 -6.13
C SER A 44 5.46 0.16 -5.01
N THR A 45 6.18 1.27 -5.14
CA THR A 45 7.07 1.78 -4.09
C THR A 45 6.31 2.07 -2.79
N ALA A 46 5.13 2.69 -2.88
CA ALA A 46 4.28 2.95 -1.72
C ALA A 46 3.81 1.66 -1.04
N LEU A 47 3.52 0.60 -1.81
CA LEU A 47 3.14 -0.70 -1.27
C LEU A 47 4.30 -1.35 -0.50
N HIS A 48 5.50 -1.32 -1.05
CA HIS A 48 6.69 -1.82 -0.34
C HIS A 48 6.99 -1.02 0.93
N LEU A 49 6.82 0.29 0.87
CA LEU A 49 6.97 1.17 2.02
C LEU A 49 5.96 0.84 3.13
N ALA A 50 4.69 0.66 2.76
CA ALA A 50 3.61 0.31 3.70
C ALA A 50 3.86 -1.05 4.36
N ASN A 51 4.22 -2.06 3.57
CA ASN A 51 4.54 -3.39 4.09
C ASN A 51 5.76 -3.36 5.02
N GLY A 52 6.82 -2.65 4.63
CA GLY A 52 8.01 -2.49 5.47
C GLY A 52 7.72 -1.77 6.79
N ALA A 53 6.91 -0.70 6.76
CA ALA A 53 6.48 -0.01 7.96
C ALA A 53 5.63 -0.90 8.87
N GLN A 54 4.75 -1.71 8.28
CA GLN A 54 3.90 -2.64 9.00
C GLN A 54 4.70 -3.73 9.71
N ILE A 55 5.70 -4.32 9.03
CA ILE A 55 6.60 -5.31 9.62
C ILE A 55 7.38 -4.70 10.79
N ARG A 56 7.92 -3.48 10.64
CA ARG A 56 8.63 -2.79 11.72
C ARG A 56 7.71 -2.53 12.92
N PHE A 57 6.48 -2.08 12.68
CA PHE A 57 5.51 -1.88 13.77
C PHE A 57 5.27 -3.18 14.54
N VAL A 58 5.00 -4.29 13.85
CA VAL A 58 4.78 -5.60 14.49
C VAL A 58 6.01 -6.04 15.29
N GLU A 59 7.20 -5.85 14.74
CA GLU A 59 8.44 -6.22 15.44
C GLU A 59 8.68 -5.36 16.69
N GLN A 60 8.41 -4.05 16.62
CA GLN A 60 8.46 -3.18 17.81
C GLN A 60 7.46 -3.63 18.88
N GLN A 61 6.26 -4.04 18.48
CA GLN A 61 5.26 -4.55 19.41
C GLN A 61 5.69 -5.90 20.03
N ARG A 62 6.38 -6.76 19.28
CA ARG A 62 6.94 -8.01 19.80
C ARG A 62 8.03 -7.77 20.84
N LEU A 63 8.89 -6.77 20.61
CA LEU A 63 9.95 -6.38 21.55
C LEU A 63 9.42 -5.71 22.82
N ALA A 64 8.24 -5.07 22.74
CA ALA A 64 7.60 -4.42 23.89
C ALA A 64 7.02 -5.40 24.93
N LEU A 65 7.03 -6.70 24.65
CA LEU A 65 6.56 -7.78 25.55
C LEU A 65 5.19 -7.47 26.16
N GLY A 66 5.08 -7.44 27.50
CA GLY A 66 3.83 -7.17 28.20
C GLY A 66 3.25 -5.75 28.01
N GLY A 67 4.05 -4.78 27.55
CA GLY A 67 3.62 -3.43 27.17
C GLY A 67 3.12 -3.31 25.74
N SER A 68 3.08 -4.42 24.99
CA SER A 68 2.65 -4.42 23.59
C SER A 68 1.20 -3.99 23.43
N LEU A 69 0.95 -3.11 22.48
CA LEU A 69 -0.41 -2.71 22.08
C LEU A 69 -1.22 -3.89 21.54
N LEU A 70 -0.57 -4.94 21.02
CA LEU A 70 -1.26 -6.16 20.57
C LEU A 70 -1.92 -6.91 21.73
N VAL A 71 -1.41 -6.74 22.95
CA VAL A 71 -1.91 -7.40 24.17
C VAL A 71 -2.77 -6.45 25.00
N THR A 72 -2.37 -5.18 25.12
CA THR A 72 -2.99 -4.23 26.05
C THR A 72 -4.16 -3.47 25.43
N ASN A 73 -4.15 -3.25 24.10
CA ASN A 73 -5.18 -2.46 23.43
C ASN A 73 -6.52 -3.20 23.38
N ARG A 74 -7.60 -2.58 23.86
CA ARG A 74 -8.98 -3.08 23.77
C ARG A 74 -9.89 -2.17 22.91
N GLY A 75 -9.31 -1.25 22.18
CA GLY A 75 -10.03 -0.31 21.32
C GLY A 75 -9.29 -0.04 20.03
N VAL A 76 -9.18 1.23 19.67
CA VAL A 76 -8.43 1.72 18.51
C VAL A 76 -7.25 2.52 19.01
N SER A 77 -6.05 2.16 18.60
CA SER A 77 -4.85 2.95 18.83
C SER A 77 -4.20 3.37 17.52
N THR A 78 -3.65 4.58 17.49
CA THR A 78 -2.98 5.13 16.32
C THR A 78 -1.53 5.47 16.66
N SER A 79 -0.63 5.18 15.73
CA SER A 79 0.78 5.55 15.82
C SER A 79 1.31 5.98 14.46
N VAL A 80 2.41 6.72 14.46
CA VAL A 80 3.08 7.16 13.23
C VAL A 80 4.50 6.62 13.26
N ASP A 81 4.90 5.97 12.16
CA ASP A 81 6.29 5.53 11.97
C ASP A 81 7.16 6.77 11.71
N ALA A 82 8.08 7.06 12.62
CA ALA A 82 8.99 8.21 12.53
C ALA A 82 9.89 8.16 11.29
N THR A 83 10.19 6.96 10.76
CA THR A 83 11.10 6.78 9.63
C THR A 83 10.42 7.02 8.28
N THR A 84 9.17 6.59 8.14
CA THR A 84 8.46 6.61 6.85
C THR A 84 7.26 7.56 6.84
N GLY A 85 6.85 8.07 7.99
CA GLY A 85 5.62 8.85 8.13
C GLY A 85 4.35 8.02 7.92
N ALA A 86 4.46 6.69 7.82
CA ALA A 86 3.31 5.80 7.71
C ALA A 86 2.46 5.86 8.98
N ARG A 87 1.14 5.92 8.81
CA ARG A 87 0.19 5.91 9.92
C ARG A 87 -0.32 4.51 10.13
N HIS A 88 -0.17 4.01 11.35
CA HIS A 88 -0.70 2.72 11.79
C HIS A 88 -1.94 2.95 12.63
N GLN A 89 -2.98 2.19 12.35
CA GLN A 89 -4.19 2.12 13.16
C GLN A 89 -4.39 0.65 13.56
N LEU A 90 -4.27 0.38 14.85
CA LEU A 90 -4.52 -0.94 15.43
C LEU A 90 -5.89 -0.95 16.05
N SER A 91 -6.76 -1.86 15.60
CA SER A 91 -8.13 -2.03 16.11
C SER A 91 -8.28 -3.41 16.72
N PHE A 92 -8.72 -3.46 17.96
CA PHE A 92 -9.19 -4.72 18.56
C PHE A 92 -10.49 -5.15 17.89
N ARG A 93 -10.59 -6.44 17.53
CA ARG A 93 -11.80 -7.02 16.92
C ARG A 93 -12.55 -7.92 17.88
N ILE A 94 -11.94 -9.01 18.30
CA ILE A 94 -12.57 -10.00 19.17
C ILE A 94 -11.52 -10.87 19.87
N GLU A 95 -11.90 -11.46 21.00
CA GLU A 95 -11.17 -12.56 21.63
C GLU A 95 -11.94 -13.85 21.44
N THR A 96 -11.25 -14.90 20.98
CA THR A 96 -11.82 -16.23 20.77
C THR A 96 -10.92 -17.30 21.36
N GLN A 97 -11.42 -18.54 21.47
CA GLN A 97 -10.57 -19.65 21.83
C GLN A 97 -9.51 -19.92 20.75
N CYS A 98 -8.27 -20.19 21.17
CA CYS A 98 -7.16 -20.47 20.25
C CYS A 98 -7.34 -21.83 19.57
N ARG A 99 -7.64 -21.83 18.27
CA ARG A 99 -7.83 -23.07 17.49
C ARG A 99 -6.54 -23.72 17.00
N ARG A 100 -5.42 -22.99 16.98
CA ARG A 100 -4.15 -23.42 16.35
C ARG A 100 -2.98 -23.58 17.33
N SER A 101 -3.16 -23.35 18.61
CA SER A 101 -2.09 -23.51 19.58
C SER A 101 -1.92 -24.97 19.97
N ARG A 102 -0.72 -25.53 19.77
CA ARG A 102 -0.34 -26.87 20.31
C ARG A 102 -0.37 -26.93 21.83
N THR A 103 -0.34 -25.77 22.50
CA THR A 103 -0.39 -25.60 23.94
C THR A 103 -1.81 -25.36 24.48
N ALA A 104 -2.82 -25.38 23.62
CA ALA A 104 -4.23 -25.13 23.95
C ALA A 104 -4.90 -26.28 24.76
N THR A 105 -4.13 -27.17 25.37
CA THR A 105 -4.64 -28.23 26.25
C THR A 105 -5.27 -27.69 27.53
N ALA A 106 -5.01 -26.43 27.91
CA ALA A 106 -5.72 -25.71 28.97
C ALA A 106 -6.75 -24.74 28.34
N ALA A 107 -7.85 -25.29 27.85
CA ALA A 107 -8.86 -24.57 27.03
C ALA A 107 -9.55 -23.37 27.72
N SER A 108 -9.31 -23.13 28.99
CA SER A 108 -9.89 -22.03 29.76
C SER A 108 -8.92 -20.89 30.08
N VAL A 109 -7.60 -21.08 29.90
CA VAL A 109 -6.57 -20.12 30.34
C VAL A 109 -6.05 -19.25 29.20
N LEU A 110 -6.11 -19.75 27.96
CA LEU A 110 -5.60 -19.04 26.78
C LEU A 110 -6.73 -18.63 25.85
N ALA A 111 -6.76 -17.35 25.51
CA ALA A 111 -7.59 -16.79 24.45
C ALA A 111 -6.71 -16.26 23.33
N CYS A 112 -7.22 -16.26 22.11
CA CYS A 112 -6.58 -15.65 20.96
C CYS A 112 -7.26 -14.32 20.68
N ARG A 113 -6.49 -13.25 20.78
CA ARG A 113 -6.92 -11.89 20.48
C ARG A 113 -6.69 -11.62 19.00
N HIS A 114 -7.75 -11.22 18.34
CA HIS A 114 -7.73 -10.80 16.93
C HIS A 114 -7.70 -9.28 16.85
N ASN A 115 -6.64 -8.76 16.29
CA ASN A 115 -6.46 -7.35 16.02
C ASN A 115 -6.38 -7.13 14.51
N GLU A 116 -6.82 -5.97 14.05
CA GLU A 116 -6.64 -5.52 12.68
C GLU A 116 -5.68 -4.33 12.68
N LEU A 117 -4.63 -4.45 11.89
CA LEU A 117 -3.64 -3.41 11.69
C LEU A 117 -3.82 -2.81 10.30
N GLU A 118 -4.25 -1.57 10.24
CA GLU A 118 -4.27 -0.78 9.02
C GLU A 118 -3.06 0.15 8.98
N THR A 119 -2.31 0.10 7.88
CA THR A 119 -1.16 0.98 7.64
C THR A 119 -1.44 1.83 6.42
N ARG A 120 -1.44 3.16 6.59
CA ARG A 120 -1.69 4.15 5.54
C ARG A 120 -0.42 4.89 5.19
N VAL A 121 -0.14 5.00 3.90
CA VAL A 121 0.96 5.81 3.36
C VAL A 121 0.45 6.72 2.26
N HIS A 122 1.05 7.90 2.17
CA HIS A 122 0.79 8.83 1.07
C HIS A 122 1.91 8.72 0.04
N PHE A 123 1.59 8.90 -1.23
CA PHE A 123 2.55 8.79 -2.32
C PHE A 123 2.23 9.73 -3.49
N GLY A 124 3.16 9.82 -4.44
CA GLY A 124 3.00 10.62 -5.64
C GLY A 124 3.24 12.12 -5.42
N LYS A 125 3.03 12.91 -6.49
CA LYS A 125 3.25 14.35 -6.46
C LYS A 125 2.31 15.02 -5.45
N ASN A 126 2.89 15.80 -4.54
CA ASN A 126 2.18 16.49 -3.45
C ASN A 126 1.40 15.53 -2.53
N GLN A 127 1.83 14.28 -2.41
CA GLN A 127 1.22 13.26 -1.54
C GLN A 127 -0.28 13.05 -1.75
N ARG A 128 -0.76 13.26 -2.99
CA ARG A 128 -2.19 13.12 -3.33
C ARG A 128 -2.66 11.67 -3.41
N GLY A 129 -1.75 10.73 -3.68
CA GLY A 129 -2.03 9.30 -3.64
C GLY A 129 -2.07 8.82 -2.19
N GLN A 130 -3.02 7.96 -1.87
CA GLN A 130 -3.11 7.27 -0.59
C GLN A 130 -3.21 5.77 -0.85
N LEU A 131 -2.47 4.98 -0.08
CA LEU A 131 -2.54 3.53 -0.09
C LEU A 131 -2.72 3.04 1.34
N SER A 132 -3.61 2.08 1.52
CA SER A 132 -3.85 1.43 2.80
C SER A 132 -3.61 -0.07 2.65
N VAL A 133 -2.88 -0.65 3.60
CA VAL A 133 -2.66 -2.10 3.73
C VAL A 133 -3.25 -2.53 5.05
N VAL A 134 -4.12 -3.54 5.00
CA VAL A 134 -4.80 -4.09 6.18
C VAL A 134 -4.32 -5.51 6.40
N THR A 135 -3.98 -5.85 7.65
CA THR A 135 -3.53 -7.18 8.06
C THR A 135 -4.22 -7.59 9.36
N GLY A 136 -4.73 -8.81 9.40
CA GLY A 136 -5.22 -9.44 10.61
C GLY A 136 -4.04 -10.03 11.40
N LEU A 137 -4.01 -9.74 12.70
CA LEU A 137 -3.00 -10.24 13.65
C LEU A 137 -3.71 -11.07 14.72
N GLU A 138 -3.20 -12.26 14.96
CA GLU A 138 -3.66 -13.13 16.04
C GLU A 138 -2.57 -13.23 17.10
N GLN A 139 -2.92 -12.93 18.36
CA GLN A 139 -2.02 -12.95 19.49
C GLN A 139 -2.61 -13.82 20.61
N PRO A 140 -1.91 -14.87 21.09
CA PRO A 140 -2.34 -15.60 22.29
C PRO A 140 -2.16 -14.70 23.51
N VAL A 141 -3.19 -14.62 24.33
CA VAL A 141 -3.24 -13.85 25.59
C VAL A 141 -3.83 -14.71 26.69
N LEU A 142 -3.52 -14.39 27.95
CA LEU A 142 -4.21 -15.01 29.07
C LEU A 142 -5.67 -14.54 29.09
N SER A 143 -6.59 -15.50 29.17
CA SER A 143 -8.02 -15.23 29.25
C SER A 143 -8.32 -14.42 30.51
N SER A 144 -8.97 -13.27 30.36
CA SER A 144 -9.40 -12.45 31.51
C SER A 144 -10.55 -13.07 32.29
N SER A 145 -11.16 -14.14 31.78
CA SER A 145 -12.26 -14.87 32.43
C SER A 145 -11.80 -15.97 33.40
N GLY A 146 -10.49 -16.17 33.57
CA GLY A 146 -9.90 -17.14 34.49
C GLY A 146 -9.56 -16.60 35.89
N GLY A 147 -10.10 -15.46 36.27
CA GLY A 147 -9.92 -14.87 37.59
C GLY A 147 -11.13 -15.09 38.48
N LEU A 148 -11.14 -16.20 39.23
CA LEU A 148 -11.64 -16.38 40.56
C LEU A 148 -10.76 -17.37 41.26
#